data_6a8ff71ec15c1f0c2838a4616acb877d
#
_entry.id   6a8ff71ec15c1f0c2838a4616acb877d
#
_cell.length_a   1.000
_cell.length_b   1.000
_cell.length_c   1.000
_cell.angle_alpha   90.00
_cell.angle_beta   90.00
_cell.angle_gamma   90.00
#
_symmetry.space_group_name_H-M   'P 1'
#
loop_
_entity.id
_entity.type
_entity.pdbx_description
1 polymer ?
#
loop_
_entity_poly.entity_id
_entity_poly.type
_entity_poly.pdbx_seq_one_letter_code
_entity_poly.pdbx_strand_id
1 'polypeptide(L)'
;DVCSSDLSVREVLPGRQYFLPQTQEKSDPLTINEEEFISAVCKKPCNISRALYSSLTGLSPLIAEEICYRASIDGNDPALSLDETACVHLYHTFKRLMEQIQEGDFTPNIIYRGNEPVEYAVLPLTQFGPEYHSVEFETVSSMLSTYYSSRDTLNRIRQKSSDLRRIVQTALERNRKKYALQTKQMKDTAKKEKYRIY
;
A
#
# COMPACT_ATOMS: atom_id res chain seq x y z
N ASP A 1 16.26 21.05 4.96
CA ASP A 1 17.01 21.33 3.73
C ASP A 1 16.39 20.60 2.58
N VAL A 2 15.75 21.37 1.79
CA VAL A 2 14.71 20.92 0.93
C VAL A 2 15.27 20.79 -0.48
N CYS A 3 15.38 19.62 -0.95
CA CYS A 3 15.41 19.36 -2.38
C CYS A 3 14.00 19.43 -2.95
N SER A 4 13.41 20.61 -2.94
CA SER A 4 12.12 20.86 -3.58
C SER A 4 12.24 21.25 -5.05
N SER A 5 13.44 21.15 -5.62
CA SER A 5 13.73 21.62 -6.98
C SER A 5 13.28 20.67 -8.09
N ASP A 6 12.85 19.45 -7.76
CA ASP A 6 12.54 18.42 -8.78
C ASP A 6 11.05 18.08 -8.91
N LEU A 7 10.17 19.01 -8.62
CA LEU A 7 8.78 18.85 -9.02
C LEU A 7 8.65 19.26 -10.49
N SER A 8 8.89 18.35 -11.38
CA SER A 8 8.82 18.53 -12.85
C SER A 8 7.46 19.03 -13.36
N VAL A 9 6.43 19.06 -12.50
CA VAL A 9 5.06 19.44 -12.85
C VAL A 9 4.70 20.84 -12.36
N ARG A 10 5.25 21.31 -11.21
CA ARG A 10 5.03 22.66 -10.70
C ARG A 10 6.12 23.11 -9.74
N GLU A 11 6.47 24.39 -9.78
CA GLU A 11 7.31 25.00 -8.77
C GLU A 11 6.48 25.30 -7.50
N VAL A 12 6.85 24.71 -6.37
CA VAL A 12 6.24 25.01 -5.06
C VAL A 12 7.21 25.90 -4.29
N LEU A 13 7.27 27.16 -4.66
CA LEU A 13 8.10 28.17 -4.02
C LEU A 13 7.24 29.29 -3.42
N PRO A 14 7.65 29.92 -2.30
CA PRO A 14 6.97 31.09 -1.76
C PRO A 14 6.89 32.20 -2.81
N GLY A 15 5.71 32.80 -2.96
CA GLY A 15 5.46 33.89 -3.91
C GLY A 15 5.16 33.47 -5.36
N ARG A 16 5.16 32.19 -5.66
CA ARG A 16 4.71 31.69 -6.98
C ARG A 16 3.19 31.54 -7.02
N GLN A 17 2.64 31.82 -8.21
CA GLN A 17 1.21 31.66 -8.43
C GLN A 17 0.80 30.20 -8.34
N TYR A 18 -0.25 29.90 -7.57
CA TYR A 18 -0.82 28.56 -7.52
C TYR A 18 -1.52 28.23 -8.84
N PHE A 19 -1.19 27.09 -9.41
CA PHE A 19 -1.94 26.53 -10.55
C PHE A 19 -2.31 25.08 -10.27
N LEU A 20 -3.43 24.66 -10.81
CA LEU A 20 -3.84 23.26 -10.78
C LEU A 20 -2.97 22.49 -11.77
N PRO A 21 -2.28 21.41 -11.34
CA PRO A 21 -1.59 20.53 -12.27
C PRO A 21 -2.57 20.03 -13.33
N GLN A 22 -2.10 19.90 -14.57
CA GLN A 22 -2.91 19.27 -15.60
C GLN A 22 -3.28 17.86 -15.12
N THR A 23 -4.58 17.55 -15.11
CA THR A 23 -5.08 16.22 -14.86
C THR A 23 -4.54 15.29 -15.94
N GLN A 24 -4.17 14.09 -15.55
CA GLN A 24 -3.85 13.04 -16.50
C GLN A 24 -5.05 12.87 -17.45
N GLU A 25 -4.81 12.58 -18.73
CA GLU A 25 -5.85 12.25 -19.70
C GLU A 25 -6.53 10.93 -19.30
N LYS A 26 -7.46 11.01 -18.35
CA LYS A 26 -8.26 9.90 -17.87
C LYS A 26 -9.72 10.20 -18.10
N SER A 27 -10.47 9.18 -18.44
CA SER A 27 -11.92 9.27 -18.61
C SER A 27 -12.63 9.43 -17.27
N ASP A 28 -13.77 10.13 -17.28
CA ASP A 28 -14.63 10.24 -16.11
C ASP A 28 -15.40 8.91 -15.91
N PRO A 29 -15.24 8.25 -14.75
CA PRO A 29 -15.87 6.96 -14.47
C PRO A 29 -17.41 7.04 -14.38
N LEU A 30 -17.96 8.22 -14.12
CA LEU A 30 -19.42 8.38 -13.96
C LEU A 30 -20.15 8.55 -15.30
N THR A 31 -19.45 9.01 -16.33
CA THR A 31 -20.05 9.34 -17.64
C THR A 31 -19.61 8.41 -18.78
N ILE A 32 -18.57 7.60 -18.57
CA ILE A 32 -18.01 6.71 -19.58
C ILE A 32 -19.03 5.67 -20.04
N ASN A 33 -19.17 5.51 -21.35
CA ASN A 33 -20.01 4.46 -21.95
C ASN A 33 -19.23 3.14 -22.14
N GLU A 34 -19.94 2.07 -22.54
CA GLU A 34 -19.37 0.73 -22.67
C GLU A 34 -18.25 0.67 -23.73
N GLU A 35 -18.47 1.26 -24.91
CA GLU A 35 -17.49 1.24 -26.00
C GLU A 35 -16.21 1.98 -25.63
N GLU A 36 -16.35 3.14 -24.99
CA GLU A 36 -15.23 3.93 -24.48
C GLU A 36 -14.48 3.18 -23.38
N PHE A 37 -15.19 2.53 -22.46
CA PHE A 37 -14.59 1.73 -21.39
C PHE A 37 -13.77 0.56 -21.96
N ILE A 38 -14.35 -0.22 -22.87
CA ILE A 38 -13.66 -1.35 -23.51
C ILE A 38 -12.42 -0.85 -24.25
N SER A 39 -12.51 0.27 -24.94
CA SER A 39 -11.36 0.86 -25.64
C SER A 39 -10.27 1.36 -24.68
N ALA A 40 -10.65 1.99 -23.58
CA ALA A 40 -9.74 2.61 -22.63
C ALA A 40 -9.10 1.59 -21.66
N VAL A 41 -9.79 0.49 -21.33
CA VAL A 41 -9.37 -0.49 -20.33
C VAL A 41 -8.92 -1.80 -20.96
N CYS A 42 -9.79 -2.46 -21.73
CA CYS A 42 -9.54 -3.82 -22.22
C CYS A 42 -8.49 -3.90 -23.34
N LYS A 43 -8.21 -2.78 -24.03
CA LYS A 43 -7.19 -2.72 -25.09
C LYS A 43 -5.82 -2.21 -24.64
N LYS A 44 -5.61 -1.98 -23.32
CA LYS A 44 -4.32 -1.54 -22.81
C LYS A 44 -3.31 -2.68 -22.67
N PRO A 45 -2.02 -2.46 -23.00
CA PRO A 45 -0.97 -3.46 -22.85
C PRO A 45 -0.43 -3.49 -21.40
N CYS A 46 -1.31 -3.74 -20.43
CA CYS A 46 -0.98 -3.88 -19.00
C CYS A 46 -1.99 -4.81 -18.34
N ASN A 47 -1.82 -5.10 -17.05
CA ASN A 47 -2.79 -5.89 -16.30
C ASN A 47 -4.11 -5.13 -16.09
N ILE A 48 -5.19 -5.87 -15.87
CA ILE A 48 -6.56 -5.35 -15.80
C ILE A 48 -6.71 -4.31 -14.69
N SER A 49 -6.23 -4.59 -13.48
CA SER A 49 -6.36 -3.65 -12.37
C SER A 49 -5.64 -2.33 -12.68
N ARG A 50 -4.44 -2.40 -13.28
CA ARG A 50 -3.70 -1.22 -13.72
C ARG A 50 -4.40 -0.47 -14.85
N ALA A 51 -4.98 -1.18 -15.80
CA ALA A 51 -5.75 -0.58 -16.87
C ALA A 51 -6.91 0.26 -16.32
N LEU A 52 -7.64 -0.26 -15.32
CA LEU A 52 -8.73 0.43 -14.66
C LEU A 52 -8.27 1.75 -14.01
N TYR A 53 -7.35 1.69 -13.03
CA TYR A 53 -6.98 2.91 -12.30
C TYR A 53 -6.12 3.90 -13.10
N SER A 54 -5.49 3.44 -14.19
CA SER A 54 -4.73 4.33 -15.08
C SER A 54 -5.57 5.00 -16.17
N SER A 55 -6.75 4.45 -16.49
CA SER A 55 -7.65 4.98 -17.53
C SER A 55 -8.76 5.85 -16.95
N LEU A 56 -9.15 5.61 -15.71
CA LEU A 56 -10.31 6.23 -15.08
C LEU A 56 -9.89 7.16 -13.94
N THR A 57 -10.48 8.34 -13.90
CA THR A 57 -10.20 9.32 -12.85
C THR A 57 -10.78 8.86 -11.51
N GLY A 58 -10.05 9.11 -10.41
CA GLY A 58 -10.55 8.84 -9.06
C GLY A 58 -10.53 7.39 -8.60
N LEU A 59 -10.21 6.44 -9.48
CA LEU A 59 -10.04 5.04 -9.10
C LEU A 59 -8.67 4.78 -8.47
N SER A 60 -8.67 4.19 -7.28
CA SER A 60 -7.46 3.71 -6.63
C SER A 60 -7.13 2.27 -7.07
N PRO A 61 -5.87 1.81 -6.92
CA PRO A 61 -5.53 0.41 -7.15
C PRO A 61 -6.39 -0.56 -6.34
N LEU A 62 -6.69 -0.23 -5.09
CA LEU A 62 -7.54 -1.04 -4.20
C LEU A 62 -8.95 -1.25 -4.76
N ILE A 63 -9.58 -0.17 -5.25
CA ILE A 63 -10.92 -0.25 -5.85
C ILE A 63 -10.88 -0.96 -7.21
N ALA A 64 -9.82 -0.81 -7.98
CA ALA A 64 -9.64 -1.55 -9.22
C ALA A 64 -9.54 -3.07 -8.98
N GLU A 65 -8.83 -3.49 -7.95
CA GLU A 65 -8.76 -4.89 -7.51
C GLU A 65 -10.13 -5.41 -7.02
N GLU A 66 -10.87 -4.60 -6.27
CA GLU A 66 -12.22 -4.93 -5.83
C GLU A 66 -13.18 -5.12 -7.01
N ILE A 67 -13.09 -4.28 -8.04
CA ILE A 67 -13.90 -4.43 -9.27
C ILE A 67 -13.55 -5.75 -9.97
N CYS A 68 -12.26 -6.06 -10.12
CA CYS A 68 -11.83 -7.32 -10.71
C CYS A 68 -12.33 -8.52 -9.90
N TYR A 69 -12.20 -8.47 -8.58
CA TYR A 69 -12.67 -9.53 -7.68
C TYR A 69 -14.19 -9.76 -7.79
N ARG A 70 -14.99 -8.69 -7.78
CA ARG A 70 -16.45 -8.77 -7.96
C ARG A 70 -16.86 -9.29 -9.34
N ALA A 71 -16.03 -9.03 -10.36
CA ALA A 71 -16.20 -9.58 -11.69
C ALA A 71 -15.71 -11.04 -11.82
N SER A 72 -15.12 -11.61 -10.75
CA SER A 72 -14.47 -12.92 -10.78
C SER A 72 -13.35 -13.03 -11.82
N ILE A 73 -12.61 -11.96 -12.02
CA ILE A 73 -11.49 -11.83 -12.95
C ILE A 73 -10.21 -11.59 -12.13
N ASP A 74 -9.10 -12.24 -12.49
CA ASP A 74 -7.80 -11.92 -11.86
C ASP A 74 -7.29 -10.57 -12.37
N GLY A 75 -7.19 -9.58 -11.48
CA GLY A 75 -6.70 -8.24 -11.79
C GLY A 75 -5.26 -8.20 -12.30
N ASN A 76 -4.48 -9.28 -12.10
CA ASN A 76 -3.11 -9.41 -12.59
C ASN A 76 -3.01 -9.91 -14.02
N ASP A 77 -4.09 -10.47 -14.56
CA ASP A 77 -4.11 -10.94 -15.95
C ASP A 77 -3.96 -9.77 -16.92
N PRO A 78 -3.35 -10.01 -18.10
CA PRO A 78 -3.26 -8.99 -19.13
C PRO A 78 -4.65 -8.55 -19.62
N ALA A 79 -4.90 -7.23 -19.69
CA ALA A 79 -6.18 -6.72 -20.16
C ALA A 79 -6.54 -7.18 -21.60
N LEU A 80 -5.50 -7.38 -22.42
CA LEU A 80 -5.64 -7.89 -23.78
C LEU A 80 -6.07 -9.38 -23.88
N SER A 81 -6.01 -10.13 -22.77
CA SER A 81 -6.45 -11.53 -22.74
C SER A 81 -7.95 -11.69 -22.51
N LEU A 82 -8.64 -10.60 -22.14
CA LEU A 82 -10.10 -10.63 -21.96
C LEU A 82 -10.81 -10.79 -23.29
N ASP A 83 -11.75 -11.71 -23.34
CA ASP A 83 -12.70 -11.79 -24.45
C ASP A 83 -13.75 -10.68 -24.34
N GLU A 84 -14.54 -10.51 -25.39
CA GLU A 84 -15.56 -9.47 -25.45
C GLU A 84 -16.61 -9.64 -24.34
N THR A 85 -16.98 -10.85 -24.03
CA THR A 85 -17.97 -11.17 -22.97
C THR A 85 -17.45 -10.78 -21.59
N ALA A 86 -16.18 -11.09 -21.30
CA ALA A 86 -15.53 -10.71 -20.04
C ALA A 86 -15.37 -9.19 -19.92
N CYS A 87 -15.05 -8.49 -21.01
CA CYS A 87 -14.98 -7.03 -21.05
C CYS A 87 -16.33 -6.38 -20.72
N VAL A 88 -17.41 -6.87 -21.31
CA VAL A 88 -18.80 -6.40 -21.05
C VAL A 88 -19.19 -6.70 -19.59
N HIS A 89 -18.85 -7.87 -19.08
CA HIS A 89 -19.12 -8.24 -17.68
C HIS A 89 -18.35 -7.34 -16.70
N LEU A 90 -17.09 -7.06 -16.98
CA LEU A 90 -16.26 -6.14 -16.19
C LEU A 90 -16.86 -4.73 -16.20
N TYR A 91 -17.31 -4.24 -17.36
CA TYR A 91 -17.99 -2.95 -17.48
C TYR A 91 -19.26 -2.88 -16.63
N HIS A 92 -20.12 -3.88 -16.70
CA HIS A 92 -21.36 -3.89 -15.90
C HIS A 92 -21.08 -3.95 -14.40
N THR A 93 -20.06 -4.70 -13.98
CA THR A 93 -19.63 -4.75 -12.57
C THR A 93 -19.09 -3.39 -12.11
N PHE A 94 -18.27 -2.76 -12.93
CA PHE A 94 -17.76 -1.40 -12.71
C PHE A 94 -18.91 -0.39 -12.64
N LYS A 95 -19.84 -0.41 -13.60
CA LYS A 95 -20.96 0.53 -13.66
C LYS A 95 -21.87 0.45 -12.43
N ARG A 96 -22.16 -0.75 -11.96
CA ARG A 96 -22.94 -0.96 -10.72
C ARG A 96 -22.28 -0.30 -9.51
N LEU A 97 -20.95 -0.38 -9.43
CA LEU A 97 -20.20 0.29 -8.35
C LEU A 97 -20.28 1.82 -8.49
N MET A 98 -20.23 2.35 -9.71
CA MET A 98 -20.37 3.78 -9.95
C MET A 98 -21.78 4.29 -9.65
N GLU A 99 -22.81 3.53 -9.94
CA GLU A 99 -24.19 3.82 -9.57
C GLU A 99 -24.36 3.89 -8.04
N GLN A 100 -23.79 2.95 -7.30
CA GLN A 100 -23.78 2.98 -5.83
C GLN A 100 -23.11 4.27 -5.29
N ILE A 101 -22.01 4.71 -5.90
CA ILE A 101 -21.35 5.97 -5.56
C ILE A 101 -22.22 7.19 -5.85
N GLN A 102 -22.91 7.21 -6.99
CA GLN A 102 -23.82 8.30 -7.37
C GLN A 102 -25.03 8.41 -6.46
N GLU A 103 -25.54 7.29 -5.99
CA GLU A 103 -26.66 7.21 -5.01
C GLU A 103 -26.23 7.64 -3.60
N GLY A 104 -24.91 7.74 -3.37
CA GLY A 104 -24.38 8.10 -2.04
C GLY A 104 -24.49 6.97 -1.02
N ASP A 105 -24.64 5.74 -1.47
CA ASP A 105 -24.69 4.55 -0.62
C ASP A 105 -23.26 4.17 -0.16
N PHE A 106 -22.84 4.77 0.93
CA PHE A 106 -21.50 4.59 1.49
C PHE A 106 -21.56 3.81 2.80
N THR A 107 -20.65 2.85 2.92
CA THR A 107 -20.40 2.08 4.13
C THR A 107 -18.92 2.22 4.51
N PRO A 108 -18.52 3.34 5.16
CA PRO A 108 -17.12 3.56 5.53
C PRO A 108 -16.63 2.41 6.42
N ASN A 109 -15.53 1.80 6.04
CA ASN A 109 -15.02 0.62 6.76
C ASN A 109 -13.49 0.58 6.78
N ILE A 110 -12.95 -0.09 7.80
CA ILE A 110 -11.53 -0.40 7.93
C ILE A 110 -11.38 -1.91 7.92
N ILE A 111 -10.46 -2.39 7.11
CA ILE A 111 -10.07 -3.80 7.07
C ILE A 111 -8.90 -4.02 8.04
N TYR A 112 -9.08 -4.96 8.93
CA TYR A 112 -8.08 -5.35 9.93
C TYR A 112 -7.56 -6.75 9.65
N ARG A 113 -6.27 -6.96 9.91
CA ARG A 113 -5.67 -8.27 10.08
C ARG A 113 -5.26 -8.43 11.54
N GLY A 114 -6.03 -9.22 12.31
CA GLY A 114 -5.94 -9.18 13.78
C GLY A 114 -6.29 -7.79 14.33
N ASN A 115 -5.35 -7.12 14.98
CA ASN A 115 -5.54 -5.78 15.53
C ASN A 115 -4.88 -4.68 14.67
N GLU A 116 -4.32 -5.04 13.53
CA GLU A 116 -3.61 -4.10 12.65
C GLU A 116 -4.53 -3.62 11.53
N PRO A 117 -4.77 -2.29 11.41
CA PRO A 117 -5.50 -1.74 10.28
C PRO A 117 -4.64 -1.84 9.01
N VAL A 118 -5.16 -2.49 8.00
CA VAL A 118 -4.47 -2.75 6.72
C VAL A 118 -4.90 -1.75 5.67
N GLU A 119 -6.22 -1.65 5.44
CA GLU A 119 -6.81 -0.77 4.41
C GLU A 119 -8.10 -0.14 4.92
N TYR A 120 -8.54 0.89 4.23
CA TYR A 120 -9.84 1.53 4.47
C TYR A 120 -10.54 1.87 3.14
N ALA A 121 -11.85 1.87 3.15
CA ALA A 121 -12.65 2.29 2.01
C ALA A 121 -13.99 2.89 2.44
N VAL A 122 -14.62 3.62 1.52
CA VAL A 122 -15.99 4.11 1.69
C VAL A 122 -17.04 3.13 1.15
N LEU A 123 -16.57 2.10 0.44
CA LEU A 123 -17.39 1.01 -0.09
C LEU A 123 -16.98 -0.31 0.58
N PRO A 124 -17.89 -1.27 0.71
CA PRO A 124 -17.55 -2.59 1.23
C PRO A 124 -16.51 -3.27 0.34
N LEU A 125 -15.42 -3.76 0.97
CA LEU A 125 -14.36 -4.49 0.28
C LEU A 125 -14.57 -6.00 0.51
N THR A 126 -14.79 -6.74 -0.58
CA THR A 126 -15.09 -8.18 -0.55
C THR A 126 -13.91 -9.07 -0.96
N GLN A 127 -12.85 -8.48 -1.49
CA GLN A 127 -11.66 -9.17 -1.98
C GLN A 127 -10.76 -9.78 -0.87
N PHE A 128 -10.97 -9.39 0.38
CA PHE A 128 -10.16 -9.85 1.51
C PHE A 128 -10.61 -11.21 2.02
N GLY A 129 -9.64 -12.11 2.24
CA GLY A 129 -9.88 -13.47 2.74
C GLY A 129 -10.29 -13.53 4.23
N PRO A 130 -10.54 -14.74 4.75
CA PRO A 130 -11.10 -14.96 6.08
C PRO A 130 -10.17 -14.55 7.24
N GLU A 131 -8.88 -14.30 6.99
CA GLU A 131 -7.93 -13.78 7.96
C GLU A 131 -8.09 -12.29 8.24
N TYR A 132 -8.94 -11.61 7.45
CA TYR A 132 -9.28 -10.20 7.61
C TYR A 132 -10.71 -10.05 8.14
N HIS A 133 -10.96 -8.97 8.86
CA HIS A 133 -12.31 -8.57 9.25
C HIS A 133 -12.53 -7.09 8.97
N SER A 134 -13.75 -6.75 8.60
CA SER A 134 -14.17 -5.38 8.34
C SER A 134 -14.88 -4.81 9.57
N VAL A 135 -14.56 -3.56 9.89
CA VAL A 135 -15.28 -2.76 10.92
C VAL A 135 -15.86 -1.54 10.25
N GLU A 136 -17.16 -1.38 10.34
CA GLU A 136 -17.92 -0.28 9.76
C GLU A 136 -17.96 0.94 10.67
N PHE A 137 -18.09 2.12 10.08
CA PHE A 137 -18.14 3.41 10.74
C PHE A 137 -19.31 4.23 10.23
N GLU A 138 -19.91 5.04 11.11
CA GLU A 138 -21.01 5.92 10.73
C GLU A 138 -20.59 7.04 9.78
N THR A 139 -19.34 7.51 9.90
CA THR A 139 -18.82 8.62 9.09
C THR A 139 -17.42 8.34 8.56
N VAL A 140 -17.13 8.87 7.37
CA VAL A 140 -15.79 8.82 6.78
C VAL A 140 -14.75 9.49 7.69
N SER A 141 -15.11 10.58 8.36
CA SER A 141 -14.20 11.30 9.26
C SER A 141 -13.80 10.46 10.47
N SER A 142 -14.74 9.73 11.09
CA SER A 142 -14.44 8.84 12.23
C SER A 142 -13.58 7.64 11.77
N MET A 143 -13.87 7.08 10.61
CA MET A 143 -13.08 6.02 9.99
C MET A 143 -11.61 6.47 9.76
N LEU A 144 -11.42 7.61 9.08
CA LEU A 144 -10.08 8.13 8.80
C LEU A 144 -9.30 8.46 10.07
N SER A 145 -9.94 9.13 11.04
CA SER A 145 -9.32 9.43 12.34
C SER A 145 -8.85 8.17 13.04
N THR A 146 -9.68 7.13 13.08
CA THR A 146 -9.35 5.84 13.70
C THR A 146 -8.21 5.14 12.97
N TYR A 147 -8.27 5.08 11.64
CA TYR A 147 -7.24 4.44 10.82
C TYR A 147 -5.86 5.08 11.02
N TYR A 148 -5.76 6.40 10.85
CA TYR A 148 -4.47 7.09 10.96
C TYR A 148 -3.94 7.13 12.39
N SER A 149 -4.77 7.31 13.41
CA SER A 149 -4.33 7.26 14.81
C SER A 149 -3.78 5.89 15.19
N SER A 150 -4.42 4.82 14.76
CA SER A 150 -3.96 3.44 14.99
C SER A 150 -2.65 3.17 14.26
N ARG A 151 -2.54 3.60 13.00
CA ARG A 151 -1.34 3.44 12.17
C ARG A 151 -0.15 4.21 12.72
N ASP A 152 -0.35 5.44 13.17
CA ASP A 152 0.70 6.26 13.80
C ASP A 152 1.21 5.61 15.10
N THR A 153 0.30 5.09 15.92
CA THR A 153 0.66 4.38 17.15
C THR A 153 1.51 3.14 16.85
N LEU A 154 1.10 2.33 15.87
CA LEU A 154 1.85 1.15 15.44
C LEU A 154 3.22 1.52 14.87
N ASN A 155 3.31 2.56 14.06
CA ASN A 155 4.57 3.03 13.50
C ASN A 155 5.54 3.51 14.59
N ARG A 156 5.05 4.25 15.60
CA ARG A 156 5.84 4.66 16.77
C ARG A 156 6.36 3.45 17.57
N ILE A 157 5.51 2.44 17.78
CA ILE A 157 5.91 1.20 18.47
C ILE A 157 6.97 0.46 17.66
N ARG A 158 6.78 0.30 16.35
CA ARG A 158 7.75 -0.35 15.45
C ARG A 158 9.09 0.38 15.44
N GLN A 159 9.08 1.71 15.36
CA GLN A 159 10.29 2.53 15.39
C GLN A 159 11.07 2.34 16.69
N LYS A 160 10.40 2.47 17.85
CA LYS A 160 11.02 2.27 19.17
C LYS A 160 11.55 0.84 19.32
N SER A 161 10.82 -0.17 18.89
CA SER A 161 11.26 -1.57 18.92
C SER A 161 12.48 -1.80 18.06
N SER A 162 12.54 -1.20 16.88
CA SER A 162 13.70 -1.26 15.98
C SER A 162 14.93 -0.64 16.60
N ASP A 163 14.81 0.54 17.20
CA ASP A 163 15.90 1.24 17.87
C ASP A 163 16.44 0.44 19.06
N LEU A 164 15.57 -0.10 19.89
CA LEU A 164 15.96 -0.97 21.01
C LEU A 164 16.69 -2.22 20.52
N ARG A 165 16.17 -2.88 19.50
CA ARG A 165 16.80 -4.08 18.89
C ARG A 165 18.20 -3.75 18.38
N ARG A 166 18.39 -2.62 17.69
CA ARG A 166 19.69 -2.16 17.20
C ARG A 166 20.68 -1.93 18.34
N ILE A 167 20.26 -1.29 19.44
CA ILE A 167 21.11 -1.05 20.62
C ILE A 167 21.56 -2.38 21.24
N VAL A 168 20.62 -3.30 21.48
CA VAL A 168 20.90 -4.63 22.06
C VAL A 168 21.82 -5.44 21.15
N GLN A 169 21.55 -5.46 19.84
CA GLN A 169 22.38 -6.15 18.86
C GLN A 169 23.83 -5.63 18.87
N THR A 170 24.01 -4.31 18.87
CA THR A 170 25.33 -3.68 18.91
C THR A 170 26.07 -4.03 20.20
N ALA A 171 25.38 -4.01 21.35
CA ALA A 171 25.97 -4.38 22.64
C ALA A 171 26.38 -5.87 22.66
N LEU A 172 25.52 -6.74 22.12
CA LEU A 172 25.79 -8.18 22.01
C LEU A 172 27.03 -8.46 21.14
N GLU A 173 27.14 -7.82 19.99
CA GLU A 173 28.29 -7.97 19.09
C GLU A 173 29.59 -7.49 19.73
N ARG A 174 29.56 -6.35 20.43
CA ARG A 174 30.72 -5.83 21.20
C ARG A 174 31.14 -6.84 22.25
N ASN A 175 30.21 -7.36 23.04
CA ASN A 175 30.52 -8.33 24.09
C ASN A 175 31.03 -9.66 23.52
N ARG A 176 30.47 -10.15 22.40
CA ARG A 176 30.98 -11.36 21.71
C ARG A 176 32.43 -11.17 21.24
N LYS A 177 32.76 -10.03 20.62
CA LYS A 177 34.13 -9.70 20.20
C LYS A 177 35.09 -9.63 21.40
N LYS A 178 34.69 -8.96 22.49
CA LYS A 178 35.48 -8.86 23.72
C LYS A 178 35.70 -10.26 24.33
N TYR A 179 34.68 -11.06 24.43
CA TYR A 179 34.78 -12.43 24.94
C TYR A 179 35.73 -13.29 24.10
N ALA A 180 35.61 -13.25 22.78
CA ALA A 180 36.52 -13.99 21.89
C ALA A 180 37.98 -13.56 22.05
N LEU A 181 38.23 -12.23 22.19
CA LEU A 181 39.57 -11.71 22.43
C LEU A 181 40.15 -12.17 23.79
N GLN A 182 39.37 -12.09 24.85
CA GLN A 182 39.77 -12.52 26.19
C GLN A 182 40.05 -14.03 26.23
N THR A 183 39.20 -14.84 25.59
CA THR A 183 39.42 -16.29 25.49
C THR A 183 40.72 -16.62 24.73
N LYS A 184 41.03 -15.88 23.68
CA LYS A 184 42.30 -16.02 22.96
C LYS A 184 43.50 -15.66 23.86
N GLN A 185 43.41 -14.52 24.56
CA GLN A 185 44.46 -14.09 25.49
C GLN A 185 44.71 -15.11 26.61
N MET A 186 43.64 -15.68 27.20
CA MET A 186 43.77 -16.72 28.20
C MET A 186 44.50 -17.97 27.65
N LYS A 187 44.13 -18.40 26.44
CA LYS A 187 44.80 -19.55 25.78
C LYS A 187 46.29 -19.26 25.50
N ASP A 188 46.62 -18.05 25.09
CA ASP A 188 48.00 -17.64 24.82
C ASP A 188 48.81 -17.52 26.12
N THR A 189 48.21 -17.05 27.21
CA THR A 189 48.84 -17.03 28.54
C THR A 189 49.09 -18.43 29.06
N ALA A 190 48.14 -19.34 28.98
CA ALA A 190 48.31 -20.73 29.37
C ALA A 190 49.42 -21.46 28.56
N LYS A 191 49.60 -21.08 27.29
CA LYS A 191 50.75 -21.58 26.50
C LYS A 191 52.07 -21.03 27.02
N LYS A 192 52.15 -19.73 27.35
CA LYS A 192 53.36 -19.11 27.88
C LYS A 192 53.78 -19.66 29.25
N GLU A 193 52.83 -20.00 30.11
CA GLU A 193 53.12 -20.70 31.39
C GLU A 193 53.81 -22.02 31.21
N LYS A 194 53.41 -22.83 30.18
CA LYS A 194 54.09 -24.09 29.86
C LYS A 194 55.58 -23.91 29.49
N TYR A 195 55.94 -22.76 28.88
CA TYR A 195 57.33 -22.47 28.51
C TYR A 195 58.13 -21.81 29.63
N ARG A 196 57.50 -21.42 30.75
CA ARG A 196 58.18 -20.80 31.91
C ARG A 196 58.74 -21.82 32.93
N ILE A 197 58.42 -23.07 32.73
CA ILE A 197 58.83 -24.18 33.61
C ILE A 197 60.13 -24.86 33.10
N TYR A 198 60.76 -24.27 32.10
CA TYR A 198 62.08 -24.66 31.60
C TYR A 198 63.05 -23.46 31.90
#